data_ea377923fb13275d58437cca03f8ef87
#
_entry.id   ea377923fb13275d58437cca03f8ef87
#
_cell.length_a   1.000
_cell.length_b   1.000
_cell.length_c   1.000
_cell.angle_alpha   90.00
_cell.angle_beta   90.00
_cell.angle_gamma   90.00
#
_symmetry.space_group_name_H-M   'P 1'
#
loop_
_entity.id
_entity.type
_entity.pdbx_description
1 polymer ?
#
loop_
_entity_poly.entity_id
_entity_poly.type
_entity_poly.pdbx_seq_one_letter_code
_entity_poly.pdbx_strand_id
1 'polypeptide(L)'
;AALCALVLFFVAPPAGRQELRTPFAGRNFAHRGYFGKDQRPPENSLPAFAAAVQNGYGMEMDVQFSSDRKLLVFHDDTLTRMTGTKGWVRDYPYDQICQMPLKGSAEHAPLFSEFLQTVDGKTPLIIEIKSRHEYTGEYLDALCHATLDGLKGYNGPYCIESFDPRVVKRIRKFAPQVLRGQLVDSYRAYRKEGANPIHAFVISHCFGNFMARPDFIAWCPDKQNWAVRL
;
A
#
# COMPACT_ATOMS: atom_id res chain seq x y z
N ALA A 1 24.71 3.76 24.40
CA ALA A 1 23.67 4.79 24.60
C ALA A 1 23.52 5.70 23.36
N ALA A 2 24.57 6.41 22.89
CA ALA A 2 24.47 7.35 21.77
C ALA A 2 24.00 6.69 20.44
N LEU A 3 24.51 5.51 20.09
CA LEU A 3 24.08 4.77 18.89
C LEU A 3 22.60 4.36 18.97
N CYS A 4 22.15 3.87 20.13
CA CYS A 4 20.74 3.51 20.32
C CYS A 4 19.83 4.75 20.20
N ALA A 5 20.21 5.89 20.77
CA ALA A 5 19.46 7.13 20.64
C ALA A 5 19.39 7.59 19.17
N LEU A 6 20.48 7.46 18.43
CA LEU A 6 20.53 7.80 17.00
C LEU A 6 19.61 6.87 16.17
N VAL A 7 19.65 5.57 16.40
CA VAL A 7 18.76 4.61 15.72
C VAL A 7 17.31 4.90 16.05
N LEU A 8 16.97 5.11 17.32
CA LEU A 8 15.64 5.49 17.75
C LEU A 8 15.16 6.79 17.09
N PHE A 9 16.03 7.78 16.94
CA PHE A 9 15.69 9.03 16.22
C PHE A 9 15.25 8.78 14.78
N PHE A 10 15.88 7.80 14.10
CA PHE A 10 15.53 7.46 12.71
C PHE A 10 14.29 6.58 12.59
N VAL A 11 14.06 5.66 13.51
CA VAL A 11 13.01 4.62 13.36
C VAL A 11 11.79 4.82 14.26
N ALA A 12 11.89 5.57 15.35
CA ALA A 12 10.79 5.73 16.30
C ALA A 12 9.58 6.45 15.66
N PRO A 13 8.38 5.93 15.90
CA PRO A 13 7.16 6.59 15.45
C PRO A 13 6.92 7.89 16.22
N PRO A 14 6.12 8.83 15.66
CA PRO A 14 5.72 10.03 16.38
C PRO A 14 4.97 9.69 17.68
N ALA A 15 5.26 10.42 18.73
CA ALA A 15 4.54 10.26 20.02
C ALA A 15 3.08 10.72 19.90
N GLY A 16 2.20 10.22 20.78
CA GLY A 16 0.83 10.70 20.94
C GLY A 16 -0.16 10.25 19.87
N ARG A 17 0.18 9.24 19.04
CA ARG A 17 -0.70 8.75 17.96
C ARG A 17 -1.15 7.29 18.17
N GLN A 18 -1.04 6.76 19.38
CA GLN A 18 -1.40 5.37 19.71
C GLN A 18 -2.89 5.08 19.47
N GLU A 19 -3.77 6.03 19.76
CA GLU A 19 -5.22 5.89 19.59
C GLU A 19 -5.62 5.60 18.14
N LEU A 20 -4.90 6.17 17.18
CA LEU A 20 -5.17 5.92 15.76
C LEU A 20 -4.92 4.46 15.34
N ARG A 21 -4.14 3.71 16.12
CA ARG A 21 -3.84 2.29 15.87
C ARG A 21 -4.90 1.35 16.42
N THR A 22 -5.72 1.82 17.37
CA THR A 22 -6.74 0.98 18.06
C THR A 22 -7.65 0.21 17.10
N PRO A 23 -8.17 0.80 16.00
CA PRO A 23 -9.03 0.07 15.07
C PRO A 23 -8.33 -1.10 14.35
N PHE A 24 -6.99 -1.11 14.34
CA PHE A 24 -6.17 -2.12 13.64
C PHE A 24 -5.60 -3.17 14.58
N ALA A 25 -5.49 -2.87 15.88
CA ALA A 25 -4.85 -3.75 16.86
C ALA A 25 -5.64 -5.05 17.06
N GLY A 26 -4.91 -6.18 17.10
CA GLY A 26 -5.49 -7.50 17.36
C GLY A 26 -6.41 -8.04 16.25
N ARG A 27 -6.38 -7.45 15.06
CA ARG A 27 -7.18 -7.89 13.90
C ARG A 27 -6.34 -8.63 12.87
N ASN A 28 -6.97 -9.57 12.20
CA ASN A 28 -6.42 -10.19 11.01
C ASN A 28 -6.82 -9.36 9.78
N PHE A 29 -5.89 -9.23 8.83
CA PHE A 29 -6.09 -8.52 7.58
C PHE A 29 -5.96 -9.49 6.40
N ALA A 30 -6.95 -9.47 5.52
CA ALA A 30 -6.92 -10.20 4.27
C ALA A 30 -6.08 -9.37 3.26
N HIS A 31 -4.88 -9.85 2.98
CA HIS A 31 -3.95 -9.24 2.02
C HIS A 31 -4.52 -9.38 0.60
N ARG A 32 -4.84 -8.23 -0.04
CA ARG A 32 -5.54 -8.13 -1.33
C ARG A 32 -6.93 -8.75 -1.35
N GLY A 33 -7.64 -8.72 -0.19
CA GLY A 33 -8.94 -9.35 -0.01
C GLY A 33 -8.85 -10.82 0.42
N TYR A 34 -10.01 -11.44 0.68
CA TYR A 34 -10.09 -12.84 1.10
C TYR A 34 -10.27 -13.73 -0.12
N PHE A 35 -9.19 -14.34 -0.58
CA PHE A 35 -9.13 -15.21 -1.76
C PHE A 35 -8.34 -16.50 -1.47
N GLY A 36 -8.65 -17.56 -2.23
CA GLY A 36 -7.96 -18.84 -2.14
C GLY A 36 -6.70 -18.93 -3.01
N LYS A 37 -5.90 -19.98 -2.83
CA LYS A 37 -4.72 -20.25 -3.64
C LYS A 37 -5.03 -20.44 -5.14
N ASP A 38 -6.27 -20.85 -5.44
CA ASP A 38 -6.80 -21.02 -6.79
C ASP A 38 -7.23 -19.70 -7.45
N GLN A 39 -7.10 -18.56 -6.72
CA GLN A 39 -7.55 -17.22 -7.19
C GLN A 39 -9.04 -17.19 -7.53
N ARG A 40 -9.87 -17.79 -6.69
CA ARG A 40 -11.35 -17.80 -6.82
C ARG A 40 -11.99 -17.42 -5.49
N PRO A 41 -12.42 -16.15 -5.34
CA PRO A 41 -12.26 -15.02 -6.27
C PRO A 41 -10.79 -14.60 -6.44
N PRO A 42 -10.44 -13.84 -7.50
CA PRO A 42 -9.07 -13.31 -7.67
C PRO A 42 -8.69 -12.31 -6.59
N GLU A 43 -7.39 -12.18 -6.29
CA GLU A 43 -6.88 -11.09 -5.45
C GLU A 43 -7.28 -9.72 -6.02
N ASN A 44 -7.44 -8.72 -5.16
CA ASN A 44 -7.80 -7.34 -5.52
C ASN A 44 -9.09 -7.24 -6.39
N SER A 45 -10.04 -8.15 -6.21
CA SER A 45 -11.36 -8.12 -6.86
C SER A 45 -12.48 -7.77 -5.88
N LEU A 46 -13.59 -7.22 -6.37
CA LEU A 46 -14.73 -6.88 -5.53
C LEU A 46 -15.28 -8.08 -4.74
N PRO A 47 -15.42 -9.30 -5.32
CA PRO A 47 -15.82 -10.47 -4.55
C PRO A 47 -14.83 -10.87 -3.44
N ALA A 48 -13.51 -10.71 -3.66
CA ALA A 48 -12.52 -10.98 -2.62
C ALA A 48 -12.65 -10.00 -1.44
N PHE A 49 -12.95 -8.75 -1.71
CA PHE A 49 -13.20 -7.73 -0.69
C PHE A 49 -14.52 -7.97 0.03
N ALA A 50 -15.59 -8.29 -0.69
CA ALA A 50 -16.88 -8.67 -0.08
C ALA A 50 -16.74 -9.89 0.83
N ALA A 51 -15.96 -10.89 0.43
CA ALA A 51 -15.68 -12.06 1.25
C ALA A 51 -14.89 -11.71 2.52
N ALA A 52 -13.92 -10.77 2.45
CA ALA A 52 -13.20 -10.29 3.62
C ALA A 52 -14.15 -9.60 4.62
N VAL A 53 -15.07 -8.75 4.14
CA VAL A 53 -16.11 -8.11 4.96
C VAL A 53 -16.99 -9.15 5.64
N GLN A 54 -17.50 -10.14 4.89
CA GLN A 54 -18.38 -11.20 5.41
C GLN A 54 -17.71 -12.04 6.51
N ASN A 55 -16.39 -12.24 6.41
CA ASN A 55 -15.61 -13.00 7.40
C ASN A 55 -15.07 -12.12 8.55
N GLY A 56 -15.39 -10.82 8.60
CA GLY A 56 -14.99 -9.91 9.67
C GLY A 56 -13.49 -9.56 9.68
N TYR A 57 -12.79 -9.79 8.58
CA TYR A 57 -11.38 -9.38 8.44
C TYR A 57 -11.28 -7.90 8.08
N GLY A 58 -10.24 -7.24 8.62
CA GLY A 58 -9.70 -6.06 7.96
C GLY A 58 -9.14 -6.46 6.59
N MET A 59 -8.82 -5.51 5.74
CA MET A 59 -8.21 -5.82 4.45
C MET A 59 -7.12 -4.86 4.08
N GLU A 60 -6.18 -5.38 3.34
CA GLU A 60 -5.16 -4.60 2.66
C GLU A 60 -5.43 -4.63 1.16
N MET A 61 -5.09 -3.55 0.46
CA MET A 61 -5.25 -3.42 -0.98
C MET A 61 -4.31 -2.37 -1.57
N ASP A 62 -4.07 -2.48 -2.87
CA ASP A 62 -3.10 -1.69 -3.60
C ASP A 62 -3.76 -0.69 -4.55
N VAL A 63 -3.32 0.57 -4.54
CA VAL A 63 -3.79 1.58 -5.50
C VAL A 63 -2.67 2.08 -6.39
N GLN A 64 -3.00 2.28 -7.67
CA GLN A 64 -2.13 2.90 -8.65
C GLN A 64 -2.95 3.57 -9.77
N PHE A 65 -2.29 4.35 -10.63
CA PHE A 65 -2.92 5.00 -11.76
C PHE A 65 -2.85 4.15 -13.04
N SER A 66 -3.96 4.18 -13.81
CA SER A 66 -3.96 3.91 -15.24
C SER A 66 -3.32 5.07 -16.04
N SER A 67 -3.15 4.92 -17.36
CA SER A 67 -2.59 5.98 -18.20
C SER A 67 -3.44 7.26 -18.22
N ASP A 68 -4.75 7.13 -18.11
CA ASP A 68 -5.73 8.23 -18.03
C ASP A 68 -5.99 8.72 -16.60
N ARG A 69 -5.08 8.38 -15.65
CA ARG A 69 -5.13 8.83 -14.24
C ARG A 69 -6.37 8.39 -13.48
N LYS A 70 -7.01 7.29 -13.87
CA LYS A 70 -8.01 6.64 -13.02
C LYS A 70 -7.30 5.87 -11.91
N LEU A 71 -7.77 6.03 -10.66
CA LEU A 71 -7.24 5.31 -9.51
C LEU A 71 -7.91 3.93 -9.44
N LEU A 72 -7.14 2.89 -9.69
CA LEU A 72 -7.62 1.50 -9.69
C LEU A 72 -6.94 0.67 -8.63
N VAL A 73 -7.56 -0.46 -8.29
CA VAL A 73 -7.06 -1.42 -7.33
C VAL A 73 -6.34 -2.55 -8.06
N PHE A 74 -5.01 -2.57 -7.97
CA PHE A 74 -4.18 -3.57 -8.65
C PHE A 74 -2.76 -3.57 -8.07
N HIS A 75 -2.22 -4.77 -7.78
CA HIS A 75 -0.92 -4.89 -7.11
C HIS A 75 0.28 -4.68 -8.02
N ASP A 76 0.33 -5.44 -9.12
CA ASP A 76 1.53 -5.51 -9.96
C ASP A 76 1.69 -4.25 -10.81
N ASP A 77 2.93 -3.89 -11.13
CA ASP A 77 3.19 -2.84 -12.12
C ASP A 77 2.75 -3.25 -13.54
N THR A 78 2.74 -4.57 -13.81
CA THR A 78 2.39 -5.12 -15.13
C THR A 78 1.10 -5.93 -15.07
N LEU A 79 0.36 -5.94 -16.16
CA LEU A 79 -0.90 -6.67 -16.29
C LEU A 79 -0.72 -8.19 -16.40
N THR A 80 0.49 -8.67 -16.76
CA THR A 80 0.75 -10.03 -17.26
C THR A 80 0.33 -11.14 -16.30
N ARG A 81 0.66 -11.04 -15.01
CA ARG A 81 0.39 -12.12 -14.04
C ARG A 81 -1.11 -12.32 -13.82
N MET A 82 -1.86 -11.24 -13.77
CA MET A 82 -3.28 -11.30 -13.41
C MET A 82 -4.19 -11.40 -14.62
N THR A 83 -3.83 -10.79 -15.76
CA THR A 83 -4.72 -10.73 -16.92
C THR A 83 -4.21 -11.53 -18.15
N GLY A 84 -2.94 -11.92 -18.15
CA GLY A 84 -2.28 -12.50 -19.33
C GLY A 84 -1.85 -11.47 -20.37
N THR A 85 -2.31 -10.23 -20.29
CA THR A 85 -1.96 -9.14 -21.22
C THR A 85 -0.57 -8.61 -20.88
N LYS A 86 0.31 -8.47 -21.89
CA LYS A 86 1.63 -7.87 -21.71
C LYS A 86 1.53 -6.35 -21.62
N GLY A 87 2.37 -5.75 -20.79
CA GLY A 87 2.49 -4.30 -20.65
C GLY A 87 2.31 -3.81 -19.21
N TRP A 88 2.53 -2.51 -19.01
CA TRP A 88 2.43 -1.87 -17.71
C TRP A 88 1.03 -1.34 -17.49
N VAL A 89 0.53 -1.37 -16.26
CA VAL A 89 -0.76 -0.77 -15.91
C VAL A 89 -0.84 0.69 -16.35
N ARG A 90 0.22 1.44 -16.15
CA ARG A 90 0.33 2.87 -16.50
C ARG A 90 0.31 3.18 -18.01
N ASP A 91 0.43 2.18 -18.86
CA ASP A 91 0.43 2.35 -20.33
C ASP A 91 -0.98 2.23 -20.93
N TYR A 92 -1.95 1.69 -20.17
CA TYR A 92 -3.32 1.45 -20.63
C TYR A 92 -4.31 2.36 -19.91
N PRO A 93 -5.29 2.93 -20.63
CA PRO A 93 -6.43 3.62 -20.02
C PRO A 93 -7.34 2.62 -19.32
N TYR A 94 -8.08 3.09 -18.31
CA TYR A 94 -8.89 2.21 -17.47
C TYR A 94 -9.98 1.47 -18.25
N ASP A 95 -10.57 2.08 -19.29
CA ASP A 95 -11.58 1.45 -20.14
C ASP A 95 -11.08 0.18 -20.87
N GLN A 96 -9.77 0.09 -21.10
CA GLN A 96 -9.13 -1.13 -21.61
C GLN A 96 -8.80 -2.11 -20.48
N ILE A 97 -8.29 -1.62 -19.34
CA ILE A 97 -7.93 -2.49 -18.20
C ILE A 97 -9.17 -3.22 -17.68
N CYS A 98 -10.31 -2.55 -17.56
CA CYS A 98 -11.54 -3.14 -17.04
C CYS A 98 -12.15 -4.21 -17.96
N GLN A 99 -11.68 -4.34 -19.22
CA GLN A 99 -12.06 -5.42 -20.12
C GLN A 99 -11.15 -6.66 -20.00
N MET A 100 -10.09 -6.59 -19.19
CA MET A 100 -9.12 -7.67 -19.02
C MET A 100 -9.52 -8.55 -17.83
N PRO A 101 -9.92 -9.81 -18.05
CA PRO A 101 -10.36 -10.68 -16.96
C PRO A 101 -9.22 -11.05 -16.03
N LEU A 102 -9.45 -10.98 -14.72
CA LEU A 102 -8.48 -11.40 -13.71
C LEU A 102 -8.46 -12.93 -13.61
N LYS A 103 -7.29 -13.55 -13.86
CA LYS A 103 -7.10 -15.00 -13.76
C LYS A 103 -8.15 -15.84 -14.51
N GLY A 104 -8.64 -15.31 -15.62
CA GLY A 104 -9.65 -15.99 -16.44
C GLY A 104 -11.04 -16.10 -15.78
N SER A 105 -11.29 -15.31 -14.75
CA SER A 105 -12.62 -15.16 -14.13
C SER A 105 -13.48 -14.12 -14.89
N ALA A 106 -14.69 -13.85 -14.41
CA ALA A 106 -15.50 -12.74 -14.88
C ALA A 106 -15.11 -11.38 -14.25
N GLU A 107 -14.19 -11.40 -13.26
CA GLU A 107 -13.79 -10.23 -12.52
C GLU A 107 -12.72 -9.42 -13.26
N HIS A 108 -12.69 -8.11 -13.00
CA HIS A 108 -11.70 -7.17 -13.52
C HIS A 108 -11.09 -6.34 -12.38
N ALA A 109 -10.03 -5.58 -12.67
CA ALA A 109 -9.44 -4.65 -11.72
C ALA A 109 -10.44 -3.51 -11.41
N PRO A 110 -10.92 -3.37 -10.17
CA PRO A 110 -11.93 -2.36 -9.86
C PRO A 110 -11.30 -0.97 -9.71
N LEU A 111 -12.13 0.07 -9.87
CA LEU A 111 -11.79 1.41 -9.42
C LEU A 111 -11.72 1.46 -7.89
N PHE A 112 -10.91 2.36 -7.37
CA PHE A 112 -10.84 2.60 -5.92
C PHE A 112 -12.19 3.00 -5.32
N SER A 113 -13.02 3.74 -6.07
CA SER A 113 -14.38 4.10 -5.65
C SER A 113 -15.32 2.90 -5.52
N GLU A 114 -15.23 1.91 -6.42
CA GLU A 114 -16.03 0.68 -6.36
C GLU A 114 -15.62 -0.18 -5.17
N PHE A 115 -14.32 -0.26 -4.89
CA PHE A 115 -13.78 -0.89 -3.69
C PHE A 115 -14.35 -0.25 -2.41
N LEU A 116 -14.26 1.08 -2.27
CA LEU A 116 -14.76 1.78 -1.09
C LEU A 116 -16.28 1.58 -0.89
N GLN A 117 -17.06 1.57 -1.98
CA GLN A 117 -18.49 1.25 -1.93
C GLN A 117 -18.75 -0.18 -1.46
N THR A 118 -17.95 -1.14 -1.91
CA THR A 118 -18.08 -2.56 -1.52
C THR A 118 -17.80 -2.76 -0.03
N VAL A 119 -16.78 -2.09 0.50
CA VAL A 119 -16.42 -2.20 1.93
C VAL A 119 -17.37 -1.41 2.83
N ASP A 120 -17.80 -0.23 2.39
CA ASP A 120 -18.82 0.60 3.05
C ASP A 120 -18.52 0.86 4.55
N GLY A 121 -17.26 1.10 4.88
CA GLY A 121 -16.83 1.38 6.26
C GLY A 121 -16.88 0.22 7.25
N LYS A 122 -17.25 -0.98 6.82
CA LYS A 122 -17.56 -2.13 7.70
C LYS A 122 -16.33 -2.73 8.37
N THR A 123 -15.14 -2.57 7.77
CA THR A 123 -13.88 -3.13 8.29
C THR A 123 -12.73 -2.13 8.11
N PRO A 124 -11.67 -2.22 8.94
CA PRO A 124 -10.49 -1.39 8.76
C PRO A 124 -9.74 -1.69 7.46
N LEU A 125 -9.23 -0.63 6.82
CA LEU A 125 -8.48 -0.68 5.57
C LEU A 125 -7.02 -0.33 5.76
N ILE A 126 -6.15 -1.10 5.12
CA ILE A 126 -4.76 -0.77 4.87
C ILE A 126 -4.63 -0.52 3.36
N ILE A 127 -4.26 0.69 2.97
CA ILE A 127 -4.20 1.12 1.57
C ILE A 127 -2.74 1.31 1.20
N GLU A 128 -2.19 0.41 0.38
CA GLU A 128 -0.86 0.60 -0.18
C GLU A 128 -0.92 1.51 -1.41
N ILE A 129 -0.21 2.64 -1.37
CA ILE A 129 0.03 3.45 -2.57
C ILE A 129 1.27 2.91 -3.28
N LYS A 130 1.06 2.32 -4.45
CA LYS A 130 2.14 1.78 -5.28
C LYS A 130 3.02 2.91 -5.81
N SER A 131 4.32 2.71 -5.79
CA SER A 131 5.28 3.70 -6.27
C SER A 131 6.49 3.03 -6.89
N ARG A 132 7.14 3.77 -7.78
CA ARG A 132 8.39 3.37 -8.41
C ARG A 132 9.41 4.50 -8.32
N HIS A 133 10.70 4.14 -8.33
CA HIS A 133 11.78 5.11 -8.18
C HIS A 133 11.79 6.18 -9.28
N GLU A 134 11.36 5.84 -10.50
CA GLU A 134 11.27 6.76 -11.63
C GLU A 134 10.09 7.73 -11.57
N TYR A 135 9.13 7.56 -10.65
CA TYR A 135 8.01 8.48 -10.54
C TYR A 135 8.46 9.86 -10.04
N THR A 136 8.04 10.89 -10.77
CA THR A 136 8.34 12.29 -10.44
C THR A 136 7.60 12.74 -9.16
N GLY A 137 8.07 13.84 -8.58
CA GLY A 137 7.39 14.45 -7.44
C GLY A 137 5.94 14.82 -7.75
N GLU A 138 5.69 15.38 -8.93
CA GLU A 138 4.36 15.76 -9.40
C GLU A 138 3.43 14.55 -9.57
N TYR A 139 3.94 13.44 -10.12
CA TYR A 139 3.17 12.20 -10.24
C TYR A 139 2.77 11.67 -8.87
N LEU A 140 3.71 11.64 -7.91
CA LEU A 140 3.44 11.18 -6.55
C LEU A 140 2.49 12.11 -5.80
N ASP A 141 2.58 13.42 -6.02
CA ASP A 141 1.64 14.39 -5.46
C ASP A 141 0.22 14.11 -5.98
N ALA A 142 0.07 13.93 -7.29
CA ALA A 142 -1.23 13.62 -7.91
C ALA A 142 -1.81 12.29 -7.40
N LEU A 143 -1.00 11.23 -7.28
CA LEU A 143 -1.44 9.92 -6.81
C LEU A 143 -1.88 9.98 -5.33
N CYS A 144 -1.12 10.66 -4.49
CA CYS A 144 -1.49 10.86 -3.08
C CYS A 144 -2.77 11.68 -2.95
N HIS A 145 -2.92 12.76 -3.72
CA HIS A 145 -4.15 13.56 -3.70
C HIS A 145 -5.35 12.76 -4.20
N ALA A 146 -5.25 12.02 -5.29
CA ALA A 146 -6.34 11.20 -5.80
C ALA A 146 -6.79 10.15 -4.77
N THR A 147 -5.84 9.52 -4.05
CA THR A 147 -6.15 8.58 -2.97
C THR A 147 -6.88 9.26 -1.82
N LEU A 148 -6.38 10.41 -1.36
CA LEU A 148 -6.99 11.17 -0.26
C LEU A 148 -8.36 11.75 -0.65
N ASP A 149 -8.51 12.20 -1.89
CA ASP A 149 -9.78 12.72 -2.40
C ASP A 149 -10.84 11.62 -2.50
N GLY A 150 -10.45 10.42 -2.94
CA GLY A 150 -11.34 9.25 -2.94
C GLY A 150 -11.82 8.84 -1.56
N LEU A 151 -11.03 9.14 -0.52
CA LEU A 151 -11.37 8.85 0.88
C LEU A 151 -12.23 9.94 1.55
N LYS A 152 -12.50 11.06 0.87
CA LYS A 152 -13.37 12.10 1.42
C LYS A 152 -14.79 11.55 1.63
N GLY A 153 -15.27 11.65 2.86
CA GLY A 153 -16.59 11.11 3.24
C GLY A 153 -16.62 9.61 3.52
N TYR A 154 -15.49 8.89 3.41
CA TYR A 154 -15.42 7.49 3.85
C TYR A 154 -15.42 7.40 5.38
N ASN A 155 -16.39 6.67 5.95
CA ASN A 155 -16.63 6.64 7.40
C ASN A 155 -15.93 5.49 8.14
N GLY A 156 -15.22 4.61 7.44
CA GLY A 156 -14.47 3.50 8.05
C GLY A 156 -13.07 3.89 8.51
N PRO A 157 -12.47 3.14 9.44
CA PRO A 157 -11.07 3.33 9.79
C PRO A 157 -10.16 2.90 8.64
N TYR A 158 -9.16 3.72 8.33
CA TYR A 158 -8.14 3.40 7.33
C TYR A 158 -6.76 3.92 7.72
N CYS A 159 -5.74 3.28 7.18
CA CYS A 159 -4.39 3.79 7.16
C CYS A 159 -3.82 3.70 5.73
N ILE A 160 -2.77 4.46 5.48
CA ILE A 160 -2.09 4.47 4.18
C ILE A 160 -0.65 4.05 4.38
N GLU A 161 -0.16 3.14 3.54
CA GLU A 161 1.23 2.71 3.58
C GLU A 161 1.86 2.70 2.18
N SER A 162 3.18 2.64 2.15
CA SER A 162 3.95 2.52 0.91
C SER A 162 5.36 2.02 1.20
N PHE A 163 5.97 1.31 0.24
CA PHE A 163 7.40 1.05 0.23
C PHE A 163 8.24 2.32 -0.03
N ASP A 164 7.64 3.35 -0.60
CA ASP A 164 8.32 4.58 -0.95
C ASP A 164 8.19 5.64 0.17
N PRO A 165 9.28 5.98 0.86
CA PRO A 165 9.24 7.01 1.91
C PRO A 165 8.85 8.40 1.37
N ARG A 166 8.96 8.62 0.04
CA ARG A 166 8.49 9.87 -0.59
C ARG A 166 6.97 9.97 -0.56
N VAL A 167 6.25 8.84 -0.68
CA VAL A 167 4.78 8.74 -0.52
C VAL A 167 4.40 9.00 0.93
N VAL A 168 5.00 8.27 1.88
CA VAL A 168 4.71 8.41 3.32
C VAL A 168 4.92 9.85 3.80
N LYS A 169 6.00 10.51 3.31
CA LYS A 169 6.26 11.95 3.58
C LYS A 169 5.13 12.84 3.04
N ARG A 170 4.58 12.53 1.86
CA ARG A 170 3.46 13.27 1.24
C ARG A 170 2.17 13.11 2.04
N ILE A 171 1.83 11.91 2.43
CA ILE A 171 0.68 11.65 3.30
C ILE A 171 0.82 12.43 4.62
N ARG A 172 2.01 12.44 5.21
CA ARG A 172 2.28 13.29 6.39
C ARG A 172 1.99 14.77 6.14
N LYS A 173 2.36 15.27 4.96
CA LYS A 173 2.19 16.69 4.59
C LYS A 173 0.74 17.03 4.28
N PHE A 174 0.05 16.19 3.49
CA PHE A 174 -1.27 16.47 2.94
C PHE A 174 -2.40 16.10 3.89
N ALA A 175 -2.20 15.06 4.70
CA ALA A 175 -3.20 14.52 5.63
C ALA A 175 -2.53 14.08 6.95
N PRO A 176 -2.04 14.99 7.77
CA PRO A 176 -1.29 14.67 8.99
C PRO A 176 -2.10 13.84 10.00
N GLN A 177 -3.43 13.90 9.94
CA GLN A 177 -4.36 13.13 10.78
C GLN A 177 -4.44 11.65 10.38
N VAL A 178 -4.09 11.30 9.15
CA VAL A 178 -4.15 9.92 8.65
C VAL A 178 -3.02 9.08 9.24
N LEU A 179 -3.35 7.87 9.73
CA LEU A 179 -2.37 6.87 10.15
C LEU A 179 -1.59 6.40 8.91
N ARG A 180 -0.26 6.42 9.00
CA ARG A 180 0.61 6.10 7.86
C ARG A 180 1.71 5.13 8.23
N GLY A 181 1.97 4.18 7.33
CA GLY A 181 2.97 3.13 7.48
C GLY A 181 4.11 3.23 6.48
N GLN A 182 5.28 2.77 6.90
CA GLN A 182 6.39 2.47 6.02
C GLN A 182 6.47 0.97 5.81
N LEU A 183 6.24 0.52 4.58
CA LEU A 183 6.54 -0.85 4.18
C LEU A 183 8.04 -1.01 3.94
N VAL A 184 8.59 -2.11 4.42
CA VAL A 184 10.03 -2.37 4.30
C VAL A 184 10.28 -3.79 3.83
N ASP A 185 11.12 -3.95 2.83
CA ASP A 185 11.66 -5.26 2.42
C ASP A 185 13.17 -5.35 2.70
N SER A 186 13.73 -6.49 2.43
CA SER A 186 15.15 -6.77 2.61
C SER A 186 16.02 -5.95 1.66
N TYR A 187 17.27 -5.69 2.06
CA TYR A 187 18.28 -5.08 1.21
C TYR A 187 18.39 -5.80 -0.16
N ARG A 188 18.32 -7.13 -0.15
CA ARG A 188 18.41 -7.95 -1.38
C ARG A 188 17.24 -7.72 -2.32
N ALA A 189 16.01 -7.56 -1.79
CA ALA A 189 14.83 -7.27 -2.59
C ALA A 189 14.97 -5.93 -3.32
N TYR A 190 15.31 -4.86 -2.59
CA TYR A 190 15.54 -3.55 -3.20
C TYR A 190 16.67 -3.55 -4.24
N ARG A 191 17.74 -4.30 -4.01
CA ARG A 191 18.81 -4.47 -5.00
C ARG A 191 18.34 -5.17 -6.27
N LYS A 192 17.46 -6.17 -6.14
CA LYS A 192 16.86 -6.89 -7.26
C LYS A 192 15.93 -6.00 -8.09
N GLU A 193 15.27 -5.05 -7.44
CA GLU A 193 14.41 -4.04 -8.09
C GLU A 193 15.19 -2.85 -8.70
N GLY A 194 16.52 -2.88 -8.65
CA GLY A 194 17.38 -1.89 -9.29
C GLY A 194 17.81 -0.71 -8.40
N ALA A 195 17.44 -0.69 -7.12
CA ALA A 195 17.91 0.34 -6.20
C ALA A 195 19.45 0.30 -6.09
N ASN A 196 20.13 1.45 -6.07
CA ASN A 196 21.57 1.48 -5.84
C ASN A 196 21.91 1.01 -4.41
N PRO A 197 23.17 0.58 -4.13
CA PRO A 197 23.53 -0.02 -2.84
C PRO A 197 23.24 0.87 -1.62
N ILE A 198 23.52 2.17 -1.72
CA ILE A 198 23.34 3.12 -0.62
C ILE A 198 21.84 3.31 -0.36
N HIS A 199 21.05 3.51 -1.41
CA HIS A 199 19.60 3.66 -1.28
C HIS A 199 18.95 2.39 -0.71
N ALA A 200 19.29 1.20 -1.24
CA ALA A 200 18.81 -0.07 -0.71
C ALA A 200 19.13 -0.26 0.78
N PHE A 201 20.33 0.14 1.20
CA PHE A 201 20.73 0.10 2.62
C PHE A 201 19.90 1.06 3.47
N VAL A 202 19.77 2.32 3.05
CA VAL A 202 19.02 3.35 3.79
C VAL A 202 17.56 2.96 4.00
N ILE A 203 16.88 2.51 2.94
CA ILE A 203 15.45 2.16 3.03
C ILE A 203 15.21 0.85 3.79
N SER A 204 16.04 -0.19 3.56
CA SER A 204 15.89 -1.47 4.27
C SER A 204 16.18 -1.37 5.77
N HIS A 205 16.92 -0.35 6.22
CA HIS A 205 17.21 -0.07 7.63
C HIS A 205 16.37 1.07 8.22
N CYS A 206 15.33 1.52 7.49
CA CYS A 206 14.42 2.57 7.93
C CYS A 206 15.08 3.93 8.20
N PHE A 207 16.31 4.17 7.75
CA PHE A 207 17.01 5.43 7.98
C PHE A 207 16.38 6.63 7.25
N GLY A 208 15.50 6.41 6.28
CA GLY A 208 14.65 7.43 5.68
C GLY A 208 13.48 7.88 6.54
N ASN A 209 13.15 7.15 7.60
CA ASN A 209 11.96 7.40 8.41
C ASN A 209 11.99 8.73 9.17
N PHE A 210 13.16 9.30 9.45
CA PHE A 210 13.25 10.64 10.05
C PHE A 210 12.56 11.72 9.18
N MET A 211 12.53 11.55 7.85
CA MET A 211 11.82 12.46 6.93
C MET A 211 10.33 12.12 6.81
N ALA A 212 10.00 10.84 6.71
CA ALA A 212 8.65 10.36 6.51
C ALA A 212 7.83 10.34 7.81
N ARG A 213 8.47 10.05 8.96
CA ARG A 213 7.84 9.90 10.28
C ARG A 213 6.60 9.03 10.22
N PRO A 214 6.73 7.75 9.83
CA PRO A 214 5.62 6.82 9.82
C PRO A 214 5.12 6.54 11.24
N ASP A 215 3.84 6.21 11.38
CA ASP A 215 3.24 5.83 12.66
C ASP A 215 3.50 4.35 12.99
N PHE A 216 3.78 3.54 11.97
CA PHE A 216 4.15 2.13 12.09
C PHE A 216 5.08 1.72 10.95
N ILE A 217 5.78 0.61 11.17
CA ILE A 217 6.59 -0.05 10.14
C ILE A 217 5.99 -1.43 9.93
N ALA A 218 5.72 -1.78 8.67
CA ALA A 218 5.24 -3.11 8.30
C ALA A 218 6.29 -3.81 7.44
N TRP A 219 6.62 -5.04 7.82
CA TRP A 219 7.53 -5.87 7.06
C TRP A 219 7.39 -7.36 7.35
N CYS A 220 7.96 -8.17 6.47
CA CYS A 220 7.95 -9.63 6.61
C CYS A 220 8.84 -10.04 7.81
N PRO A 221 8.33 -10.77 8.81
CA PRO A 221 9.09 -11.19 9.99
C PRO A 221 10.40 -11.91 9.68
N ASP A 222 10.40 -12.73 8.63
CA ASP A 222 11.56 -13.51 8.21
C ASP A 222 12.66 -12.67 7.53
N LYS A 223 12.36 -11.43 7.18
CA LYS A 223 13.26 -10.50 6.46
C LYS A 223 13.80 -9.36 7.32
N GLN A 224 13.52 -9.39 8.63
CA GLN A 224 13.95 -8.33 9.55
C GLN A 224 15.47 -8.22 9.66
N ASN A 225 15.98 -7.00 9.57
CA ASN A 225 17.37 -6.69 9.84
C ASN A 225 17.60 -6.21 11.30
N TRP A 226 18.84 -6.03 11.67
CA TRP A 226 19.21 -5.66 13.04
C TRP A 226 18.64 -4.31 13.50
N ALA A 227 18.48 -3.33 12.59
CA ALA A 227 18.04 -1.97 12.93
C ALA A 227 16.59 -1.92 13.46
N VAL A 228 15.83 -2.96 13.18
CA VAL A 228 14.41 -3.08 13.55
C VAL A 228 14.20 -4.06 14.69
N ARG A 229 15.20 -4.89 14.93
CA ARG A 229 15.19 -5.79 16.11
C ARG A 229 15.64 -5.09 17.39
N LEU A 230 16.13 -3.84 17.29
CA LEU A 230 16.45 -2.97 18.42
C LEU A 230 15.22 -2.24 18.95
#